data_0ae369389522c731bd45320c3fa0eabc
#
_entry.id   0ae369389522c731bd45320c3fa0eabc
#
_cell.length_a   1.000
_cell.length_b   1.000
_cell.length_c   1.000
_cell.angle_alpha   90.00
_cell.angle_beta   90.00
_cell.angle_gamma   90.00
#
_symmetry.space_group_name_H-M   'P 1'
#
loop_
_entity.id
_entity.type
_entity.pdbx_description
1 polymer ?
#
loop_
_entity_poly.entity_id
_entity_poly.type
_entity_poly.pdbx_seq_one_letter_code
_entity_poly.pdbx_strand_id
1 'polypeptide(L)'
;MVTGARPVVAVPGLGLSAEIPQRLFRALPTAGPTTVVELPGFGLPAPRGLAIGLAAQVDRLLDALRGRGPGDPVVLVGHSASCQLVAEVAAREPERIAGLVLVGPTTDPRGWTWPGLATRWVRTAAHERPGQIPRLVHDYRNTGPVAMARTLDAFRRCRIEDSLGSVRCPVLVLRGLHDRIAPADWVAALARLPRDGSAVTVAAGGHMVLSTHPRLVAAEVSAFLARRVGVSEGR
;
A
#
# COMPACT_ATOMS: atom_id res chain seq x y z
N MET A 1 -9.54 9.73 29.82
CA MET A 1 -8.73 10.13 28.65
C MET A 1 -8.85 9.00 27.64
N VAL A 2 -9.42 9.25 26.48
CA VAL A 2 -9.59 8.23 25.42
C VAL A 2 -8.20 7.95 24.89
N THR A 3 -7.67 6.77 25.15
CA THR A 3 -6.46 6.24 24.49
C THR A 3 -6.81 6.08 23.03
N GLY A 4 -6.56 7.12 22.25
CA GLY A 4 -7.05 7.23 20.89
C GLY A 4 -6.35 6.24 19.96
N ALA A 5 -7.13 5.39 19.31
CA ALA A 5 -6.63 4.57 18.22
C ALA A 5 -6.01 5.48 17.14
N ARG A 6 -4.81 5.13 16.64
CA ARG A 6 -4.06 5.92 15.67
C ARG A 6 -4.85 6.12 14.38
N PRO A 7 -4.82 7.30 13.76
CA PRO A 7 -5.41 7.51 12.45
C PRO A 7 -4.74 6.60 11.39
N VAL A 8 -5.54 6.04 10.50
CA VAL A 8 -5.05 5.19 9.39
C VAL A 8 -5.28 5.91 8.07
N VAL A 9 -4.21 6.08 7.31
CA VAL A 9 -4.25 6.70 5.98
C VAL A 9 -3.84 5.67 4.95
N ALA A 10 -4.65 5.44 3.94
CA ALA A 10 -4.36 4.50 2.86
C ALA A 10 -4.21 5.19 1.51
N VAL A 11 -3.31 4.68 0.69
CA VAL A 11 -3.18 5.04 -0.72
C VAL A 11 -3.56 3.82 -1.56
N PRO A 12 -4.52 3.92 -2.49
CA PRO A 12 -4.91 2.80 -3.34
C PRO A 12 -3.75 2.36 -4.26
N GLY A 13 -3.85 1.18 -4.82
CA GLY A 13 -2.91 0.71 -5.84
C GLY A 13 -3.04 1.48 -7.15
N LEU A 14 -2.06 1.30 -8.04
CA LEU A 14 -2.08 1.90 -9.37
C LEU A 14 -3.38 1.59 -10.11
N GLY A 15 -4.06 2.63 -10.56
CA GLY A 15 -5.32 2.53 -11.30
C GLY A 15 -6.55 2.17 -10.46
N LEU A 16 -6.41 1.99 -9.15
CA LEU A 16 -7.49 1.57 -8.25
C LEU A 16 -8.07 2.77 -7.50
N SER A 17 -9.38 2.75 -7.26
CA SER A 17 -10.08 3.80 -6.52
C SER A 17 -10.03 3.60 -5.00
N ALA A 18 -10.51 4.61 -4.26
CA ALA A 18 -10.66 4.60 -2.81
C ALA A 18 -11.50 3.44 -2.27
N GLU A 19 -12.39 2.86 -3.08
CA GLU A 19 -13.24 1.74 -2.67
C GLU A 19 -12.42 0.53 -2.17
N ILE A 20 -11.22 0.30 -2.76
CA ILE A 20 -10.40 -0.85 -2.40
C ILE A 20 -9.91 -0.74 -0.95
N PRO A 21 -9.19 0.31 -0.52
CA PRO A 21 -8.81 0.45 0.89
C PRO A 21 -10.01 0.68 1.83
N GLN A 22 -11.10 1.27 1.38
CA GLN A 22 -12.32 1.39 2.19
C GLN A 22 -12.89 0.03 2.61
N ARG A 23 -12.72 -1.03 1.81
CA ARG A 23 -13.11 -2.41 2.21
C ARG A 23 -12.31 -2.89 3.42
N LEU A 24 -11.02 -2.59 3.47
CA LEU A 24 -10.21 -2.85 4.65
C LEU A 24 -10.74 -2.06 5.85
N PHE A 25 -10.99 -0.77 5.68
CA PHE A 25 -11.45 0.10 6.77
C PHE A 25 -12.77 -0.35 7.39
N ARG A 26 -13.74 -0.77 6.55
CA ARG A 26 -15.01 -1.33 7.04
C ARG A 26 -14.83 -2.64 7.83
N ALA A 27 -13.72 -3.32 7.66
CA ALA A 27 -13.40 -4.57 8.33
C ALA A 27 -12.46 -4.38 9.55
N LEU A 28 -11.91 -3.17 9.76
CA LEU A 28 -11.01 -2.85 10.87
C LEU A 28 -11.82 -2.38 12.10
N PRO A 29 -11.98 -3.22 13.13
CA PRO A 29 -12.82 -2.87 14.28
C PRO A 29 -12.18 -1.86 15.24
N THR A 30 -10.86 -1.69 15.19
CA THR A 30 -10.07 -0.94 16.19
C THR A 30 -9.30 0.24 15.59
N ALA A 31 -9.56 0.61 14.35
CA ALA A 31 -8.89 1.75 13.73
C ALA A 31 -9.46 3.07 14.29
N GLY A 32 -8.57 4.02 14.51
CA GLY A 32 -8.93 5.43 14.67
C GLY A 32 -9.57 5.99 13.38
N PRO A 33 -9.61 7.31 13.22
CA PRO A 33 -10.11 7.92 11.98
C PRO A 33 -9.39 7.35 10.76
N THR A 34 -10.16 6.94 9.74
CA THR A 34 -9.63 6.36 8.50
C THR A 34 -9.78 7.35 7.35
N THR A 35 -8.76 7.45 6.50
CA THR A 35 -8.77 8.34 5.33
C THR A 35 -8.11 7.64 4.14
N VAL A 36 -8.69 7.78 2.97
CA VAL A 36 -8.04 7.38 1.71
C VAL A 36 -7.53 8.64 1.02
N VAL A 37 -6.26 8.64 0.66
CA VAL A 37 -5.64 9.69 -0.16
C VAL A 37 -5.49 9.15 -1.57
N GLU A 38 -6.30 9.66 -2.49
CA GLU A 38 -6.18 9.38 -3.91
C GLU A 38 -5.22 10.38 -4.56
N LEU A 39 -4.40 9.87 -5.48
CA LEU A 39 -3.38 10.67 -6.17
C LEU A 39 -3.46 10.40 -7.69
N PRO A 40 -2.90 11.28 -8.54
CA PRO A 40 -2.85 11.04 -9.97
C PRO A 40 -2.21 9.68 -10.31
N GLY A 41 -2.96 8.79 -10.97
CA GLY A 41 -2.57 7.41 -11.23
C GLY A 41 -2.93 6.41 -10.11
N PHE A 42 -3.26 6.89 -8.92
CA PHE A 42 -3.68 6.12 -7.74
C PHE A 42 -5.05 6.60 -7.26
N GLY A 43 -6.08 6.27 -8.04
CA GLY A 43 -7.48 6.67 -7.81
C GLY A 43 -7.91 7.86 -8.64
N LEU A 44 -7.04 8.80 -8.96
CA LEU A 44 -7.35 9.97 -9.79
C LEU A 44 -6.77 9.86 -11.20
N PRO A 45 -7.41 10.49 -12.19
CA PRO A 45 -6.83 10.68 -13.51
C PRO A 45 -5.48 11.41 -13.44
N ALA A 46 -4.58 11.11 -14.37
CA ALA A 46 -3.29 11.79 -14.50
C ALA A 46 -3.19 12.47 -15.88
N PRO A 47 -3.48 13.78 -15.99
CA PRO A 47 -3.39 14.52 -17.23
C PRO A 47 -2.00 14.41 -17.91
N ARG A 48 -1.98 14.58 -19.24
CA ARG A 48 -0.71 14.65 -19.98
C ARG A 48 0.14 15.81 -19.44
N GLY A 49 1.44 15.58 -19.32
CA GLY A 49 2.38 16.59 -18.78
C GLY A 49 2.48 16.64 -17.27
N LEU A 50 1.53 16.08 -16.51
CA LEU A 50 1.65 16.01 -15.06
C LEU A 50 2.82 15.09 -14.66
N ALA A 51 3.66 15.55 -13.73
CA ALA A 51 4.70 14.72 -13.12
C ALA A 51 4.05 13.64 -12.23
N ILE A 52 4.31 12.36 -12.56
CA ILE A 52 3.72 11.19 -11.88
C ILE A 52 4.78 10.21 -11.35
N GLY A 53 6.05 10.60 -11.41
CA GLY A 53 7.14 9.82 -10.81
C GLY A 53 7.06 9.79 -9.28
N LEU A 54 7.82 8.90 -8.65
CA LEU A 54 7.79 8.66 -7.21
C LEU A 54 7.95 9.95 -6.40
N ALA A 55 8.95 10.78 -6.71
CA ALA A 55 9.21 12.03 -5.97
C ALA A 55 7.99 12.96 -5.96
N ALA A 56 7.38 13.20 -7.13
CA ALA A 56 6.21 14.08 -7.24
C ALA A 56 4.98 13.52 -6.49
N GLN A 57 4.82 12.20 -6.44
CA GLN A 57 3.74 11.57 -5.71
C GLN A 57 3.99 11.59 -4.20
N VAL A 58 5.24 11.45 -3.79
CA VAL A 58 5.65 11.60 -2.38
C VAL A 58 5.35 13.00 -1.89
N ASP A 59 5.72 14.04 -2.64
CA ASP A 59 5.46 15.43 -2.27
C ASP A 59 3.95 15.67 -2.10
N ARG A 60 3.10 15.17 -3.02
CA ARG A 60 1.63 15.27 -2.91
C ARG A 60 1.08 14.55 -1.67
N LEU A 61 1.59 13.36 -1.37
CA LEU A 61 1.14 12.63 -0.18
C LEU A 61 1.58 13.36 1.10
N LEU A 62 2.80 13.89 1.12
CA LEU A 62 3.29 14.70 2.24
C LEU A 62 2.43 15.95 2.43
N ASP A 63 2.07 16.65 1.35
CA ASP A 63 1.19 17.82 1.42
C ASP A 63 -0.21 17.45 1.95
N ALA A 64 -0.76 16.32 1.50
CA ALA A 64 -2.03 15.81 2.03
C ALA A 64 -1.95 15.47 3.53
N LEU A 65 -0.83 14.90 3.99
CA LEU A 65 -0.61 14.61 5.41
C LEU A 65 -0.40 15.88 6.24
N ARG A 66 0.32 16.87 5.72
CA ARG A 66 0.52 18.18 6.37
C ARG A 66 -0.77 18.98 6.46
N GLY A 67 -1.62 18.92 5.43
CA GLY A 67 -2.93 19.55 5.39
C GLY A 67 -3.91 19.06 6.47
N ARG A 68 -3.63 17.93 7.11
CA ARG A 68 -4.39 17.43 8.28
C ARG A 68 -4.07 18.21 9.58
N GLY A 69 -3.09 19.11 9.52
CA GLY A 69 -2.64 19.87 10.68
C GLY A 69 -1.67 19.10 11.58
N PRO A 70 -1.25 19.72 12.69
CA PRO A 70 -0.50 19.05 13.73
C PRO A 70 -1.41 18.03 14.43
N GLY A 71 -1.06 16.76 14.34
CA GLY A 71 -1.84 15.66 14.92
C GLY A 71 -0.96 14.47 15.24
N ASP A 72 -1.57 13.43 15.80
CA ASP A 72 -0.89 12.18 16.10
C ASP A 72 -0.30 11.55 14.83
N PRO A 73 0.89 10.92 14.94
CA PRO A 73 1.45 10.14 13.85
C PRO A 73 0.46 9.10 13.33
N VAL A 74 0.39 8.95 12.00
CA VAL A 74 -0.57 8.08 11.34
C VAL A 74 0.03 6.71 11.02
N VAL A 75 -0.83 5.72 10.85
CA VAL A 75 -0.47 4.46 10.19
C VAL A 75 -0.70 4.62 8.70
N LEU A 76 0.34 4.44 7.88
CA LEU A 76 0.23 4.44 6.43
C LEU A 76 -0.02 3.04 5.89
N VAL A 77 -0.96 2.92 4.95
CA VAL A 77 -1.26 1.68 4.24
C VAL A 77 -1.06 1.89 2.75
N GLY A 78 -0.16 1.13 2.14
CA GLY A 78 0.03 1.08 0.69
C GLY A 78 -0.44 -0.26 0.11
N HIS A 79 -0.93 -0.23 -1.13
CA HIS A 79 -1.28 -1.42 -1.88
C HIS A 79 -0.56 -1.46 -3.23
N SER A 80 0.07 -2.59 -3.56
CA SER A 80 0.74 -2.73 -4.86
C SER A 80 1.83 -1.66 -5.07
N ALA A 81 1.79 -0.91 -6.16
CA ALA A 81 2.76 0.14 -6.48
C ALA A 81 2.78 1.30 -5.46
N SER A 82 1.68 1.59 -4.76
CA SER A 82 1.71 2.62 -3.71
C SER A 82 2.52 2.23 -2.47
N CYS A 83 2.91 0.96 -2.32
CA CYS A 83 3.83 0.54 -1.26
C CYS A 83 5.16 1.29 -1.30
N GLN A 84 5.69 1.56 -2.50
CA GLN A 84 6.93 2.34 -2.68
C GLN A 84 6.75 3.79 -2.22
N LEU A 85 5.59 4.35 -2.56
CA LEU A 85 5.25 5.72 -2.19
C LEU A 85 5.15 5.89 -0.67
N VAL A 86 4.40 5.02 0.01
CA VAL A 86 4.23 5.12 1.47
C VAL A 86 5.50 4.76 2.22
N ALA A 87 6.36 3.88 1.67
CA ALA A 87 7.68 3.58 2.25
C ALA A 87 8.61 4.79 2.18
N GLU A 88 8.63 5.49 1.05
CA GLU A 88 9.44 6.70 0.87
C GLU A 88 8.97 7.83 1.78
N VAL A 89 7.65 8.02 1.94
CA VAL A 89 7.08 8.99 2.89
C VAL A 89 7.48 8.66 4.33
N ALA A 90 7.42 7.38 4.72
CA ALA A 90 7.80 6.95 6.06
C ALA A 90 9.32 7.13 6.33
N ALA A 91 10.15 7.01 5.31
CA ALA A 91 11.58 7.28 5.41
C ALA A 91 11.90 8.77 5.54
N ARG A 92 11.17 9.64 4.81
CA ARG A 92 11.40 11.10 4.82
C ARG A 92 10.83 11.81 6.03
N GLU A 93 9.67 11.40 6.53
CA GLU A 93 8.96 12.06 7.64
C GLU A 93 8.68 11.05 8.77
N PRO A 94 9.71 10.44 9.38
CA PRO A 94 9.54 9.36 10.33
C PRO A 94 8.71 9.75 11.55
N GLU A 95 8.75 11.00 11.97
CA GLU A 95 8.00 11.50 13.13
C GLU A 95 6.49 11.57 12.90
N ARG A 96 6.05 11.56 11.64
CA ARG A 96 4.63 11.58 11.26
C ARG A 96 4.03 10.18 11.10
N ILE A 97 4.86 9.15 11.11
CA ILE A 97 4.42 7.78 10.78
C ILE A 97 4.61 6.86 11.98
N ALA A 98 3.48 6.42 12.54
CA ALA A 98 3.45 5.50 13.68
C ALA A 98 3.61 4.03 13.27
N GLY A 99 3.27 3.69 12.04
CA GLY A 99 3.38 2.33 11.51
C GLY A 99 3.15 2.30 9.99
N LEU A 100 3.69 1.29 9.35
CA LEU A 100 3.62 1.11 7.89
C LEU A 100 3.07 -0.26 7.55
N VAL A 101 2.04 -0.31 6.70
CA VAL A 101 1.44 -1.55 6.19
C VAL A 101 1.58 -1.59 4.68
N LEU A 102 2.29 -2.58 4.16
CA LEU A 102 2.57 -2.79 2.75
C LEU A 102 1.83 -4.04 2.27
N VAL A 103 0.79 -3.87 1.45
CA VAL A 103 -0.02 -4.99 0.94
C VAL A 103 0.35 -5.27 -0.51
N GLY A 104 0.90 -6.44 -0.78
CA GLY A 104 1.31 -6.86 -2.12
C GLY A 104 2.36 -5.93 -2.75
N PRO A 105 3.49 -5.60 -2.07
CA PRO A 105 4.48 -4.66 -2.60
C PRO A 105 5.07 -5.16 -3.92
N THR A 106 5.02 -4.29 -4.92
CA THR A 106 5.55 -4.57 -6.27
C THR A 106 7.07 -4.36 -6.36
N THR A 107 7.61 -4.51 -7.56
CA THR A 107 9.01 -4.23 -7.92
C THR A 107 10.04 -5.21 -7.38
N ASP A 108 9.65 -6.47 -7.18
CA ASP A 108 10.64 -7.54 -7.08
C ASP A 108 11.60 -7.47 -8.30
N PRO A 109 12.90 -7.23 -8.10
CA PRO A 109 13.86 -7.03 -9.17
C PRO A 109 13.89 -8.16 -10.21
N ARG A 110 13.49 -9.37 -9.83
CA ARG A 110 13.42 -10.54 -10.71
C ARG A 110 12.27 -10.50 -11.71
N GLY A 111 11.34 -9.54 -11.57
CA GLY A 111 10.13 -9.45 -12.40
C GLY A 111 9.80 -8.04 -12.89
N TRP A 112 10.70 -7.08 -12.80
CA TRP A 112 10.46 -5.67 -13.14
C TRP A 112 10.44 -5.35 -14.64
N THR A 113 10.89 -6.29 -15.49
CA THR A 113 10.79 -6.15 -16.94
C THR A 113 9.36 -6.28 -17.42
N TRP A 114 9.00 -5.66 -18.52
CA TRP A 114 7.64 -5.75 -19.08
C TRP A 114 7.15 -7.19 -19.27
N PRO A 115 7.93 -8.12 -19.85
CA PRO A 115 7.53 -9.52 -19.93
C PRO A 115 7.40 -10.19 -18.55
N GLY A 116 8.30 -9.86 -17.62
CA GLY A 116 8.25 -10.38 -16.25
C GLY A 116 6.99 -9.95 -15.50
N LEU A 117 6.65 -8.66 -15.58
CA LEU A 117 5.42 -8.11 -15.02
C LEU A 117 4.18 -8.76 -15.63
N ALA A 118 4.12 -8.86 -16.96
CA ALA A 118 3.01 -9.50 -17.66
C ALA A 118 2.82 -10.96 -17.23
N THR A 119 3.91 -11.72 -17.17
CA THR A 119 3.88 -13.13 -16.74
C THR A 119 3.36 -13.28 -15.32
N ARG A 120 3.84 -12.45 -14.38
CA ARG A 120 3.39 -12.46 -12.99
C ARG A 120 1.93 -12.05 -12.87
N TRP A 121 1.51 -11.06 -13.65
CA TRP A 121 0.12 -10.60 -13.70
C TRP A 121 -0.82 -11.71 -14.18
N VAL A 122 -0.52 -12.35 -15.31
CA VAL A 122 -1.31 -13.46 -15.84
C VAL A 122 -1.42 -14.61 -14.82
N ARG A 123 -0.29 -14.99 -14.21
CA ARG A 123 -0.26 -16.05 -13.20
C ARG A 123 -1.05 -15.69 -11.94
N THR A 124 -1.11 -14.42 -11.57
CA THR A 124 -1.91 -13.95 -10.43
C THR A 124 -3.39 -13.89 -10.80
N ALA A 125 -3.70 -13.42 -12.00
CA ALA A 125 -5.08 -13.28 -12.49
C ALA A 125 -5.87 -14.60 -12.45
N ALA A 126 -5.19 -15.74 -12.66
CA ALA A 126 -5.79 -17.06 -12.54
C ALA A 126 -6.35 -17.39 -11.13
N HIS A 127 -5.91 -16.68 -10.12
CA HIS A 127 -6.32 -16.81 -8.72
C HIS A 127 -7.19 -15.64 -8.22
N GLU A 128 -7.53 -14.71 -9.10
CA GLU A 128 -8.39 -13.58 -8.75
C GLU A 128 -9.86 -13.91 -8.96
N ARG A 129 -10.72 -13.25 -8.20
CA ARG A 129 -12.18 -13.46 -8.31
C ARG A 129 -12.73 -12.76 -9.56
N PRO A 130 -13.37 -13.47 -10.50
CA PRO A 130 -13.93 -12.86 -11.70
C PRO A 130 -14.92 -11.72 -11.42
N GLY A 131 -15.66 -11.78 -10.31
CA GLY A 131 -16.65 -10.77 -9.93
C GLY A 131 -16.06 -9.37 -9.66
N GLN A 132 -14.74 -9.23 -9.52
CA GLN A 132 -14.10 -7.91 -9.40
C GLN A 132 -13.77 -7.24 -10.75
N ILE A 133 -13.83 -7.99 -11.86
CA ILE A 133 -13.44 -7.50 -13.19
C ILE A 133 -14.20 -6.22 -13.58
N PRO A 134 -15.56 -6.14 -13.44
CA PRO A 134 -16.27 -4.92 -13.80
C PRO A 134 -15.76 -3.70 -13.06
N ARG A 135 -15.43 -3.85 -11.77
CA ARG A 135 -14.87 -2.77 -10.95
C ARG A 135 -13.48 -2.37 -11.42
N LEU A 136 -12.60 -3.32 -11.67
CA LEU A 136 -11.25 -3.04 -12.18
C LEU A 136 -11.30 -2.32 -13.53
N VAL A 137 -12.19 -2.75 -14.43
CA VAL A 137 -12.39 -2.07 -15.72
C VAL A 137 -12.86 -0.63 -15.52
N HIS A 138 -13.80 -0.41 -14.61
CA HIS A 138 -14.27 0.94 -14.27
C HIS A 138 -13.13 1.81 -13.75
N ASP A 139 -12.40 1.34 -12.73
CA ASP A 139 -11.31 2.07 -12.10
C ASP A 139 -10.18 2.40 -13.10
N TYR A 140 -9.80 1.43 -13.93
CA TYR A 140 -8.76 1.60 -14.95
C TYR A 140 -9.17 2.59 -16.06
N ARG A 141 -10.45 2.60 -16.44
CA ARG A 141 -10.96 3.61 -17.39
C ARG A 141 -10.93 5.01 -16.79
N ASN A 142 -11.30 5.16 -15.53
CA ASN A 142 -11.29 6.46 -14.83
C ASN A 142 -9.87 7.01 -14.67
N THR A 143 -8.91 6.17 -14.32
CA THR A 143 -7.49 6.58 -14.22
C THR A 143 -6.89 6.88 -15.60
N GLY A 144 -7.33 6.14 -16.62
CA GLY A 144 -6.85 6.22 -17.99
C GLY A 144 -5.63 5.34 -18.30
N PRO A 145 -5.68 4.58 -19.42
CA PRO A 145 -4.64 3.58 -19.72
C PRO A 145 -3.25 4.22 -19.97
N VAL A 146 -3.20 5.41 -20.54
CA VAL A 146 -1.94 6.13 -20.75
C VAL A 146 -1.32 6.58 -19.42
N ALA A 147 -2.14 7.08 -18.50
CA ALA A 147 -1.69 7.45 -17.17
C ALA A 147 -1.16 6.23 -16.40
N MET A 148 -1.88 5.11 -16.48
CA MET A 148 -1.44 3.85 -15.87
C MET A 148 -0.10 3.36 -16.42
N ALA A 149 0.06 3.34 -17.75
CA ALA A 149 1.31 2.90 -18.36
C ALA A 149 2.49 3.79 -17.98
N ARG A 150 2.31 5.12 -17.96
CA ARG A 150 3.34 6.08 -17.55
C ARG A 150 3.71 5.90 -16.07
N THR A 151 2.71 5.76 -15.19
CA THR A 151 2.96 5.58 -13.76
C THR A 151 3.62 4.22 -13.49
N LEU A 152 3.16 3.16 -14.16
CA LEU A 152 3.78 1.83 -14.05
C LEU A 152 5.24 1.87 -14.50
N ASP A 153 5.55 2.53 -15.63
CA ASP A 153 6.94 2.64 -16.12
C ASP A 153 7.82 3.42 -15.12
N ALA A 154 7.31 4.48 -14.52
CA ALA A 154 8.05 5.24 -13.51
C ALA A 154 8.28 4.40 -12.24
N PHE A 155 7.26 3.71 -11.75
CA PHE A 155 7.32 2.99 -10.47
C PHE A 155 8.04 1.65 -10.56
N ARG A 156 7.99 0.92 -11.68
CA ARG A 156 8.70 -0.36 -11.84
C ARG A 156 10.21 -0.24 -11.69
N ARG A 157 10.77 0.96 -11.84
CA ARG A 157 12.20 1.26 -11.69
C ARG A 157 12.57 1.72 -10.29
N CYS A 158 11.58 2.02 -9.44
CA CYS A 158 11.84 2.43 -8.07
C CYS A 158 12.14 1.21 -7.19
N ARG A 159 13.14 1.35 -6.36
CA ARG A 159 13.56 0.30 -5.43
C ARG A 159 13.00 0.61 -4.05
N ILE A 160 11.99 -0.12 -3.64
CA ILE A 160 11.38 0.03 -2.31
C ILE A 160 12.38 -0.28 -1.19
N GLU A 161 13.39 -1.12 -1.49
CA GLU A 161 14.44 -1.50 -0.55
C GLU A 161 15.23 -0.29 -0.06
N ASP A 162 15.48 0.69 -0.94
CA ASP A 162 16.26 1.88 -0.63
C ASP A 162 15.58 2.73 0.45
N SER A 163 14.25 2.80 0.44
CA SER A 163 13.46 3.52 1.45
C SER A 163 13.31 2.71 2.75
N LEU A 164 13.03 1.40 2.63
CA LEU A 164 12.68 0.56 3.80
C LEU A 164 13.82 0.46 4.83
N GLY A 165 15.07 0.50 4.39
CA GLY A 165 16.23 0.48 5.30
C GLY A 165 16.31 1.72 6.22
N SER A 166 15.64 2.81 5.85
CA SER A 166 15.59 4.07 6.60
C SER A 166 14.29 4.26 7.41
N VAL A 167 13.32 3.37 7.26
CA VAL A 167 12.05 3.44 7.99
C VAL A 167 12.28 3.13 9.47
N ARG A 168 11.75 4.00 10.35
CA ARG A 168 11.94 3.90 11.81
C ARG A 168 10.75 3.30 12.54
N CYS A 169 9.56 3.39 11.98
CA CYS A 169 8.35 2.82 12.57
C CYS A 169 8.24 1.31 12.31
N PRO A 170 7.43 0.57 13.07
CA PRO A 170 7.10 -0.82 12.77
C PRO A 170 6.52 -0.99 11.36
N VAL A 171 6.89 -2.09 10.67
CA VAL A 171 6.45 -2.37 9.29
C VAL A 171 5.82 -3.76 9.21
N LEU A 172 4.61 -3.82 8.66
CA LEU A 172 3.94 -5.06 8.25
C LEU A 172 3.98 -5.18 6.73
N VAL A 173 4.62 -6.23 6.22
CA VAL A 173 4.59 -6.57 4.78
C VAL A 173 3.67 -7.78 4.58
N LEU A 174 2.58 -7.58 3.84
CA LEU A 174 1.52 -8.56 3.72
C LEU A 174 1.26 -8.91 2.26
N ARG A 175 0.91 -10.19 1.99
CA ARG A 175 0.52 -10.67 0.67
C ARG A 175 -0.62 -11.69 0.74
N GLY A 176 -1.33 -11.89 -0.37
CA GLY A 176 -2.22 -13.04 -0.54
C GLY A 176 -1.45 -14.32 -0.86
N LEU A 177 -2.01 -15.48 -0.52
CA LEU A 177 -1.40 -16.80 -0.73
C LEU A 177 -0.95 -17.03 -2.19
N HIS A 178 -1.75 -16.58 -3.13
CA HIS A 178 -1.54 -16.80 -4.56
C HIS A 178 -0.99 -15.57 -5.30
N ASP A 179 -0.55 -14.53 -4.57
CA ASP A 179 0.06 -13.37 -5.17
C ASP A 179 1.42 -13.71 -5.79
N ARG A 180 1.52 -13.68 -7.13
CA ARG A 180 2.75 -13.91 -7.87
C ARG A 180 3.46 -12.61 -8.25
N ILE A 181 2.79 -11.47 -8.06
CA ILE A 181 3.41 -10.13 -8.23
C ILE A 181 4.30 -9.85 -7.03
N ALA A 182 3.82 -10.16 -5.82
CA ALA A 182 4.59 -10.12 -4.58
C ALA A 182 4.82 -11.55 -4.03
N PRO A 183 5.83 -12.29 -4.51
CA PRO A 183 6.12 -13.64 -4.01
C PRO A 183 6.53 -13.64 -2.54
N ALA A 184 6.39 -14.79 -1.86
CA ALA A 184 6.60 -14.89 -0.42
C ALA A 184 8.03 -14.55 0.01
N ASP A 185 9.01 -15.00 -0.75
CA ASP A 185 10.44 -14.71 -0.51
C ASP A 185 10.76 -13.22 -0.68
N TRP A 186 10.12 -12.52 -1.62
CA TRP A 186 10.23 -11.08 -1.78
C TRP A 186 9.64 -10.35 -0.56
N VAL A 187 8.43 -10.70 -0.15
CA VAL A 187 7.79 -10.12 1.04
C VAL A 187 8.62 -10.35 2.30
N ALA A 188 9.17 -11.55 2.45
CA ALA A 188 10.07 -11.87 3.55
C ALA A 188 11.39 -11.08 3.49
N ALA A 189 11.93 -10.86 2.30
CA ALA A 189 13.14 -10.03 2.11
C ALA A 189 12.88 -8.58 2.50
N LEU A 190 11.78 -7.99 2.05
CA LEU A 190 11.40 -6.62 2.40
C LEU A 190 11.20 -6.43 3.91
N ALA A 191 10.58 -7.40 4.58
CA ALA A 191 10.33 -7.32 6.01
C ALA A 191 11.61 -7.37 6.87
N ARG A 192 12.75 -7.77 6.31
CA ARG A 192 14.04 -7.78 7.01
C ARG A 192 14.79 -6.45 6.93
N LEU A 193 14.37 -5.54 6.07
CA LEU A 193 15.09 -4.27 5.85
C LEU A 193 14.84 -3.25 6.96
N PRO A 194 13.60 -2.99 7.40
CA PRO A 194 13.36 -2.11 8.51
C PRO A 194 13.78 -2.76 9.84
N ARG A 195 14.08 -1.94 10.83
CA ARG A 195 14.51 -2.40 12.16
C ARG A 195 13.45 -3.27 12.87
N ASP A 196 12.18 -2.96 12.67
CA ASP A 196 11.03 -3.67 13.21
C ASP A 196 10.06 -4.04 12.07
N GLY A 197 10.38 -5.09 11.34
CA GLY A 197 9.59 -5.58 10.22
C GLY A 197 9.00 -6.95 10.47
N SER A 198 7.82 -7.20 9.91
CA SER A 198 7.14 -8.49 9.93
C SER A 198 6.54 -8.82 8.57
N ALA A 199 6.56 -10.10 8.20
CA ALA A 199 5.99 -10.60 6.95
C ALA A 199 4.82 -11.54 7.23
N VAL A 200 3.72 -11.36 6.51
CA VAL A 200 2.53 -12.21 6.62
C VAL A 200 2.03 -12.63 5.24
N THR A 201 1.76 -13.91 5.08
CA THR A 201 0.99 -14.44 3.95
C THR A 201 -0.42 -14.78 4.45
N VAL A 202 -1.41 -14.05 4.00
CA VAL A 202 -2.83 -14.34 4.27
C VAL A 202 -3.21 -15.66 3.60
N ALA A 203 -3.95 -16.51 4.29
CA ALA A 203 -4.27 -17.88 3.87
C ALA A 203 -5.16 -17.99 2.61
N ALA A 204 -5.44 -16.86 1.94
CA ALA A 204 -6.29 -16.81 0.74
C ALA A 204 -5.92 -15.61 -0.15
N GLY A 205 -6.52 -15.58 -1.36
CA GLY A 205 -6.46 -14.44 -2.28
C GLY A 205 -5.17 -14.32 -3.09
N GLY A 206 -5.25 -13.55 -4.15
CA GLY A 206 -4.14 -13.14 -5.01
C GLY A 206 -3.62 -11.75 -4.65
N HIS A 207 -3.24 -10.98 -5.66
CA HIS A 207 -2.74 -9.62 -5.50
C HIS A 207 -3.81 -8.65 -4.96
N MET A 208 -5.06 -8.86 -5.35
CA MET A 208 -6.21 -8.07 -4.91
C MET A 208 -6.79 -8.53 -3.56
N VAL A 209 -5.94 -9.11 -2.68
CA VAL A 209 -6.36 -9.64 -1.38
C VAL A 209 -7.10 -8.59 -0.52
N LEU A 210 -6.73 -7.33 -0.64
CA LEU A 210 -7.37 -6.19 0.04
C LEU A 210 -8.85 -6.03 -0.37
N SER A 211 -9.17 -6.33 -1.62
CA SER A 211 -10.53 -6.28 -2.16
C SER A 211 -11.30 -7.58 -1.93
N THR A 212 -10.62 -8.73 -2.11
CA THR A 212 -11.27 -10.04 -2.15
C THR A 212 -11.42 -10.69 -0.79
N HIS A 213 -10.51 -10.39 0.15
CA HIS A 213 -10.49 -10.95 1.51
C HIS A 213 -10.20 -9.88 2.57
N PRO A 214 -10.95 -8.76 2.59
CA PRO A 214 -10.65 -7.63 3.47
C PRO A 214 -10.66 -7.99 4.95
N ARG A 215 -11.51 -8.94 5.38
CA ARG A 215 -11.57 -9.40 6.78
C ARG A 215 -10.30 -10.12 7.23
N LEU A 216 -9.70 -10.94 6.36
CA LEU A 216 -8.44 -11.62 6.68
C LEU A 216 -7.30 -10.60 6.77
N VAL A 217 -7.23 -9.64 5.84
CA VAL A 217 -6.25 -8.56 5.92
C VAL A 217 -6.46 -7.71 7.16
N ALA A 218 -7.72 -7.36 7.49
CA ALA A 218 -8.05 -6.58 8.68
C ALA A 218 -7.63 -7.27 9.97
N ALA A 219 -7.76 -8.60 10.06
CA ALA A 219 -7.31 -9.36 11.24
C ALA A 219 -5.79 -9.21 11.45
N GLU A 220 -5.00 -9.35 10.39
CA GLU A 220 -3.54 -9.20 10.46
C GLU A 220 -3.12 -7.75 10.77
N VAL A 221 -3.78 -6.78 10.14
CA VAL A 221 -3.53 -5.35 10.40
C VAL A 221 -3.91 -5.00 11.84
N SER A 222 -5.07 -5.46 12.35
CA SER A 222 -5.49 -5.23 13.74
C SER A 222 -4.50 -5.84 14.74
N ALA A 223 -4.04 -7.06 14.48
CA ALA A 223 -3.04 -7.71 15.32
C ALA A 223 -1.68 -6.98 15.30
N PHE A 224 -1.28 -6.43 14.15
CA PHE A 224 -0.10 -5.59 14.02
C PHE A 224 -0.25 -4.27 14.79
N LEU A 225 -1.36 -3.57 14.62
CA LEU A 225 -1.64 -2.32 15.33
C LEU A 225 -1.61 -2.51 16.85
N ALA A 226 -2.26 -3.55 17.35
CA ALA A 226 -2.30 -3.85 18.78
C ALA A 226 -0.93 -4.21 19.38
N ARG A 227 -0.10 -4.96 18.63
CA ARG A 227 1.17 -5.49 19.16
C ARG A 227 2.36 -4.57 18.96
N ARG A 228 2.37 -3.77 17.88
CA ARG A 228 3.57 -3.05 17.44
C ARG A 228 3.41 -1.54 17.38
N VAL A 229 2.21 -1.06 17.04
CA VAL A 229 1.99 0.39 16.92
C VAL A 229 1.52 0.99 18.25
N GLY A 230 1.00 0.16 19.14
CA GLY A 230 0.68 0.45 20.55
C GLY A 230 -0.13 1.72 20.78
N VAL A 231 -1.11 1.63 21.64
CA VAL A 231 -1.53 2.79 22.43
C VAL A 231 -0.31 3.16 23.28
N SER A 232 0.34 4.30 23.06
CA SER A 232 1.36 4.76 24.01
C SER A 232 0.66 4.97 25.33
N GLU A 233 0.81 4.01 26.25
CA GLU A 233 0.56 4.30 27.65
C GLU A 233 1.47 5.47 27.99
N GLY A 234 0.86 6.64 28.20
CA GLY A 234 1.57 7.83 28.61
C GLY A 234 2.35 7.52 29.89
N ARG A 235 3.66 7.62 29.81
CA ARG A 235 4.51 7.79 30.99
C ARG A 235 4.49 9.23 31.41
#